data_065bbe6e66d4d0137b1ba68c328162c1
#
_entry.id   065bbe6e66d4d0137b1ba68c328162c1
#
_cell.length_a   1.000
_cell.length_b   1.000
_cell.length_c   1.000
_cell.angle_alpha   90.00
_cell.angle_beta   90.00
_cell.angle_gamma   90.00
#
_symmetry.space_group_name_H-M   'P 1'
#
loop_
_entity.id
_entity.type
_entity.pdbx_description
1 polymer ?
#
loop_
_entity_poly.entity_id
_entity_poly.type
_entity_poly.pdbx_seq_one_letter_code
_entity_poly.pdbx_strand_id
1 'polypeptide(L)'
;RRFLVAVMVAALLVPLPATATDCGWDQSAGWVARENLKKGDKKWSEGVPLRYSADFSRRKDVPRIEGFLSSSSGTCGEKLTLTTVGSKKFTAAIYRMGYYNNHGARLVKLLKSPTHISIDAKTPPGQYLIKLSNNLRAATFVPFLVYGDAPSEATFISSVLTWQTYNQWGGQSLYKGADGVRETAAKVVTFDRPYDGDGAGQFRYMEQPLLTMMEKIGLDINYVTDLEIHSNPTVFEKTQSIVLGGHSEYWTIAMRDLIENAVAQGKNLIAFGGNTAYAISELNGRNISGRTPYRDIQRPESMLLGSQYFALGIKKDLISNNLWPFATLGQDAVIKGIYGYEADTALGTIGPG
;
A
#
# COMPACT_ATOMS: atom_id res chain seq x y z
N ARG A 1 -69.19 17.83 14.88
CA ARG A 1 -68.23 17.55 13.78
C ARG A 1 -66.95 17.06 14.41
N ARG A 2 -66.66 15.77 14.26
CA ARG A 2 -65.41 15.15 14.67
C ARG A 2 -64.49 15.12 13.47
N PHE A 3 -63.29 15.76 13.57
CA PHE A 3 -62.24 15.67 12.56
C PHE A 3 -61.37 14.45 12.87
N LEU A 4 -61.35 13.50 11.95
CA LEU A 4 -60.38 12.40 11.94
C LEU A 4 -59.09 12.93 11.30
N VAL A 5 -58.00 12.97 12.04
CA VAL A 5 -56.64 13.22 11.56
C VAL A 5 -56.05 11.87 11.17
N ALA A 6 -55.90 11.62 9.84
CA ALA A 6 -55.15 10.47 9.34
C ALA A 6 -53.67 10.74 9.42
N VAL A 7 -52.94 10.03 10.27
CA VAL A 7 -51.48 10.05 10.37
C VAL A 7 -50.97 9.07 9.28
N MET A 8 -50.42 9.61 8.18
CA MET A 8 -49.63 8.80 7.22
C MET A 8 -48.29 8.46 7.84
N VAL A 9 -48.05 7.22 8.20
CA VAL A 9 -46.73 6.68 8.53
C VAL A 9 -46.01 6.39 7.22
N ALA A 10 -45.09 7.26 6.81
CA ALA A 10 -44.16 6.99 5.73
C ALA A 10 -43.15 5.94 6.21
N ALA A 11 -43.27 4.72 5.74
CA ALA A 11 -42.25 3.70 5.96
C ALA A 11 -41.00 4.10 5.15
N LEU A 12 -39.96 4.56 5.86
CA LEU A 12 -38.62 4.69 5.30
C LEU A 12 -38.10 3.28 4.95
N LEU A 13 -38.11 2.96 3.67
CA LEU A 13 -37.39 1.80 3.14
C LEU A 13 -35.87 2.07 3.35
N VAL A 14 -35.34 1.57 4.45
CA VAL A 14 -33.88 1.48 4.63
C VAL A 14 -33.41 0.46 3.59
N PRO A 15 -32.53 0.81 2.66
CA PRO A 15 -31.99 -0.17 1.74
C PRO A 15 -31.26 -1.23 2.57
N LEU A 16 -31.66 -2.49 2.40
CA LEU A 16 -30.93 -3.63 2.96
C LEU A 16 -29.49 -3.56 2.44
N PRO A 17 -28.49 -3.79 3.29
CA PRO A 17 -27.10 -3.86 2.83
C PRO A 17 -27.04 -4.93 1.73
N ALA A 18 -26.44 -4.58 0.60
CA ALA A 18 -26.20 -5.53 -0.47
C ALA A 18 -25.49 -6.73 0.14
N THR A 19 -26.04 -7.94 -0.04
CA THR A 19 -25.41 -9.17 0.38
C THR A 19 -24.00 -9.21 -0.20
N ALA A 20 -22.98 -9.28 0.65
CA ALA A 20 -21.59 -9.39 0.21
C ALA A 20 -21.50 -10.55 -0.79
N THR A 21 -21.04 -10.25 -1.99
CA THR A 21 -20.89 -11.26 -3.05
C THR A 21 -19.75 -12.18 -2.60
N ASP A 22 -20.02 -13.46 -2.37
CA ASP A 22 -18.99 -14.44 -2.05
C ASP A 22 -18.28 -14.85 -3.35
N CYS A 23 -16.97 -14.61 -3.40
CA CYS A 23 -16.12 -15.05 -4.51
C CYS A 23 -15.66 -16.51 -4.39
N GLY A 24 -15.99 -17.20 -3.31
CA GLY A 24 -15.52 -18.55 -3.06
C GLY A 24 -14.00 -18.63 -2.90
N TRP A 25 -13.36 -17.59 -2.40
CA TRP A 25 -11.93 -17.62 -2.12
C TRP A 25 -11.63 -18.56 -0.95
N ASP A 26 -10.67 -19.48 -1.16
CA ASP A 26 -10.14 -20.25 -0.06
C ASP A 26 -9.27 -19.34 0.84
N GLN A 27 -9.80 -18.97 1.97
CA GLN A 27 -9.11 -18.20 3.01
C GLN A 27 -8.99 -19.00 4.33
N SER A 28 -9.07 -20.32 4.26
CA SER A 28 -8.78 -21.21 5.40
C SER A 28 -7.29 -21.16 5.78
N ALA A 29 -6.95 -21.58 7.00
CA ALA A 29 -5.57 -21.56 7.47
C ALA A 29 -4.58 -22.16 6.46
N GLY A 30 -3.47 -21.45 6.21
CA GLY A 30 -2.47 -21.79 5.20
C GLY A 30 -2.85 -21.45 3.75
N TRP A 31 -3.86 -20.60 3.54
CA TRP A 31 -4.32 -20.24 2.19
C TRP A 31 -3.26 -19.51 1.36
N VAL A 32 -2.44 -18.67 1.98
CA VAL A 32 -1.36 -17.94 1.28
C VAL A 32 -0.30 -18.92 0.77
N ALA A 33 0.07 -19.92 1.58
CA ALA A 33 0.98 -20.97 1.15
C ALA A 33 0.42 -21.74 -0.05
N ARG A 34 -0.88 -22.13 0.00
CA ARG A 34 -1.54 -22.81 -1.13
C ARG A 34 -1.64 -21.93 -2.38
N GLU A 35 -1.90 -20.65 -2.24
CA GLU A 35 -1.90 -19.70 -3.36
C GLU A 35 -0.52 -19.66 -4.04
N ASN A 36 0.56 -19.67 -3.27
CA ASN A 36 1.93 -19.61 -3.78
C ASN A 36 2.43 -20.91 -4.43
N LEU A 37 1.70 -22.03 -4.30
CA LEU A 37 1.96 -23.26 -5.07
C LEU A 37 1.49 -23.13 -6.53
N LYS A 38 0.65 -22.18 -6.85
CA LYS A 38 0.19 -21.95 -8.22
C LYS A 38 1.33 -21.48 -9.11
N LYS A 39 1.20 -21.74 -10.41
CA LYS A 39 2.23 -21.39 -11.40
C LYS A 39 2.48 -19.89 -11.45
N GLY A 40 3.68 -19.47 -11.13
CA GLY A 40 4.17 -18.11 -11.29
C GLY A 40 4.53 -17.75 -12.73
N ASP A 41 4.69 -16.46 -13.00
CA ASP A 41 5.04 -15.93 -14.32
C ASP A 41 6.04 -14.76 -14.17
N LYS A 42 7.29 -14.97 -14.58
CA LYS A 42 8.36 -13.95 -14.56
C LYS A 42 8.13 -12.79 -15.54
N LYS A 43 7.22 -12.97 -16.52
CA LYS A 43 6.94 -11.94 -17.54
C LYS A 43 6.29 -10.67 -17.00
N TRP A 44 5.84 -10.71 -15.74
CA TRP A 44 5.26 -9.51 -15.13
C TRP A 44 6.19 -8.30 -15.20
N SER A 45 7.50 -8.47 -14.98
CA SER A 45 8.50 -7.38 -14.96
C SER A 45 9.19 -7.12 -16.29
N GLU A 46 9.01 -7.99 -17.29
CA GLU A 46 9.64 -7.82 -18.61
C GLU A 46 9.21 -6.51 -19.27
N GLY A 47 10.18 -5.75 -19.80
CA GLY A 47 9.92 -4.46 -20.47
C GLY A 47 9.51 -3.32 -19.56
N VAL A 48 9.50 -3.52 -18.23
CA VAL A 48 9.24 -2.48 -17.24
C VAL A 48 10.38 -2.43 -16.23
N PRO A 49 11.47 -1.70 -16.53
CA PRO A 49 12.57 -1.53 -15.59
C PRO A 49 12.08 -0.86 -14.31
N LEU A 50 12.60 -1.30 -13.17
CA LEU A 50 12.29 -0.68 -11.89
C LEU A 50 12.72 0.78 -11.88
N ARG A 51 11.76 1.68 -11.64
CA ARG A 51 11.99 3.13 -11.51
C ARG A 51 11.18 3.64 -10.34
N TYR A 52 11.88 4.03 -9.29
CA TYR A 52 11.29 4.53 -8.04
C TYR A 52 10.52 5.84 -8.24
N SER A 53 11.11 6.79 -8.95
CA SER A 53 10.46 8.05 -9.31
C SER A 53 10.84 8.46 -10.73
N ALA A 54 10.04 9.33 -11.31
CA ALA A 54 10.39 9.94 -12.59
C ALA A 54 11.28 11.15 -12.36
N ASP A 55 12.41 11.15 -13.05
CA ASP A 55 13.03 12.40 -13.43
C ASP A 55 12.23 12.98 -14.62
N PHE A 56 11.32 13.92 -14.34
CA PHE A 56 10.49 14.55 -15.36
C PHE A 56 11.30 15.30 -16.41
N SER A 57 12.53 15.71 -16.08
CA SER A 57 13.42 16.37 -17.04
C SER A 57 13.85 15.43 -18.18
N ARG A 58 13.76 14.10 -17.95
CA ARG A 58 14.15 13.06 -18.92
C ARG A 58 12.96 12.36 -19.59
N ARG A 59 11.72 12.77 -19.30
CA ARG A 59 10.52 12.20 -19.93
C ARG A 59 10.24 12.72 -21.32
N LYS A 60 11.24 12.97 -22.12
CA LYS A 60 11.01 13.28 -23.53
C LYS A 60 10.60 12.00 -24.29
N ASP A 61 9.34 11.96 -24.70
CA ASP A 61 8.83 11.34 -25.92
C ASP A 61 8.77 9.81 -26.04
N VAL A 62 8.54 9.07 -24.95
CA VAL A 62 8.11 7.68 -25.11
C VAL A 62 6.59 7.62 -24.99
N PRO A 63 5.85 7.28 -26.07
CA PRO A 63 4.42 7.06 -25.98
C PRO A 63 4.16 5.90 -25.01
N ARG A 64 3.80 6.23 -23.80
CA ARG A 64 3.43 5.25 -22.76
C ARG A 64 1.93 5.16 -22.70
N ILE A 65 1.46 3.99 -22.31
CA ILE A 65 0.13 3.89 -21.74
C ILE A 65 0.27 3.93 -20.23
N GLU A 66 -0.36 4.90 -19.61
CA GLU A 66 -0.41 5.07 -18.15
C GLU A 66 -1.86 5.02 -17.69
N GLY A 67 -2.11 4.75 -16.43
CA GLY A 67 -3.47 4.70 -15.92
C GLY A 67 -3.55 4.76 -14.42
N PHE A 68 -4.77 4.88 -13.94
CA PHE A 68 -5.14 4.80 -12.52
C PHE A 68 -6.52 4.18 -12.36
N LEU A 69 -6.82 3.73 -11.16
CA LEU A 69 -8.10 3.14 -10.82
C LEU A 69 -8.95 4.09 -9.97
N SER A 70 -10.26 3.93 -10.04
CA SER A 70 -11.21 4.68 -9.21
C SER A 70 -11.06 4.40 -7.71
N SER A 71 -10.37 3.33 -7.32
CA SER A 71 -9.93 3.04 -5.95
C SER A 71 -8.57 2.35 -5.96
N SER A 72 -7.79 2.52 -4.89
CA SER A 72 -6.50 1.83 -4.70
C SER A 72 -6.69 0.39 -4.21
N SER A 73 -7.89 0.03 -3.78
CA SER A 73 -8.24 -1.29 -3.25
C SER A 73 -9.69 -1.62 -3.57
N GLY A 74 -10.05 -2.87 -3.35
CA GLY A 74 -11.41 -3.34 -3.43
C GLY A 74 -11.57 -4.77 -2.92
N THR A 75 -12.81 -5.22 -2.84
CA THR A 75 -13.16 -6.58 -2.40
C THR A 75 -14.05 -7.29 -3.41
N CYS A 76 -14.40 -8.52 -3.09
CA CYS A 76 -15.23 -9.39 -3.92
C CYS A 76 -16.49 -8.69 -4.45
N GLY A 77 -16.75 -8.85 -5.76
CA GLY A 77 -17.91 -8.29 -6.45
C GLY A 77 -17.71 -6.86 -6.96
N GLU A 78 -16.69 -6.16 -6.52
CA GLU A 78 -16.44 -4.79 -6.94
C GLU A 78 -15.86 -4.67 -8.35
N LYS A 79 -16.13 -3.54 -8.99
CA LYS A 79 -15.58 -3.14 -10.28
C LYS A 79 -14.87 -1.81 -10.14
N LEU A 80 -13.57 -1.83 -10.35
CA LEU A 80 -12.74 -0.63 -10.33
C LEU A 80 -12.67 -0.04 -11.74
N THR A 81 -13.04 1.22 -11.92
CA THR A 81 -12.90 1.91 -13.22
C THR A 81 -11.43 2.16 -13.51
N LEU A 82 -10.95 1.71 -14.66
CA LEU A 82 -9.61 1.97 -15.17
C LEU A 82 -9.64 3.15 -16.13
N THR A 83 -9.05 4.26 -15.71
CA THR A 83 -8.80 5.43 -16.57
C THR A 83 -7.39 5.35 -17.12
N THR A 84 -7.25 5.51 -18.44
CA THR A 84 -5.95 5.45 -19.12
C THR A 84 -5.63 6.72 -19.87
N VAL A 85 -4.34 7.06 -19.92
CA VAL A 85 -3.77 8.15 -20.67
C VAL A 85 -2.86 7.58 -21.76
N GLY A 86 -2.96 8.10 -22.97
CA GLY A 86 -2.19 7.62 -24.12
C GLY A 86 -3.00 6.76 -25.08
N SER A 87 -2.54 5.58 -25.45
CA SER A 87 -3.17 4.74 -26.48
C SER A 87 -4.53 4.17 -26.03
N LYS A 88 -5.52 4.22 -26.93
CA LYS A 88 -6.83 3.56 -26.74
C LYS A 88 -6.79 2.04 -26.94
N LYS A 89 -5.75 1.53 -27.62
CA LYS A 89 -5.54 0.08 -27.85
C LYS A 89 -4.37 -0.39 -27.00
N PHE A 90 -4.63 -1.28 -26.06
CA PHE A 90 -3.63 -1.81 -25.14
C PHE A 90 -4.04 -3.17 -24.59
N THR A 91 -3.09 -3.82 -23.96
CA THR A 91 -3.31 -5.03 -23.18
C THR A 91 -3.13 -4.69 -21.69
N ALA A 92 -4.03 -5.16 -20.86
CA ALA A 92 -3.93 -5.13 -19.41
C ALA A 92 -3.71 -6.55 -18.91
N ALA A 93 -2.50 -6.87 -18.47
CA ALA A 93 -2.17 -8.12 -17.82
C ALA A 93 -2.18 -7.92 -16.30
N ILE A 94 -3.10 -8.60 -15.62
CA ILE A 94 -3.30 -8.46 -14.17
C ILE A 94 -2.51 -9.54 -13.46
N TYR A 95 -1.55 -9.12 -12.65
CA TYR A 95 -0.68 -9.99 -11.87
C TYR A 95 -0.98 -9.86 -10.39
N ARG A 96 -1.19 -10.99 -9.69
CA ARG A 96 -1.11 -11.04 -8.23
C ARG A 96 0.35 -11.17 -7.84
N MET A 97 0.81 -10.26 -7.01
CA MET A 97 2.18 -10.26 -6.48
C MET A 97 2.30 -11.27 -5.33
N GLY A 98 3.48 -11.88 -5.18
CA GLY A 98 3.73 -12.86 -4.13
C GLY A 98 5.05 -13.61 -4.37
N TYR A 99 5.23 -14.76 -3.72
CA TYR A 99 6.45 -15.54 -3.86
C TYR A 99 6.46 -16.41 -5.13
N TYR A 100 5.43 -17.24 -5.34
CA TYR A 100 5.26 -18.10 -6.51
C TYR A 100 6.55 -18.80 -6.98
N ASN A 101 7.26 -19.44 -6.05
CA ASN A 101 8.53 -20.12 -6.32
C ASN A 101 9.59 -19.20 -6.98
N ASN A 102 9.83 -18.03 -6.40
CA ASN A 102 10.75 -16.99 -6.90
C ASN A 102 10.35 -16.35 -8.26
N HIS A 103 9.10 -16.53 -8.71
CA HIS A 103 8.63 -15.82 -9.91
C HIS A 103 8.16 -14.40 -9.60
N GLY A 104 7.85 -14.09 -8.34
CA GLY A 104 7.44 -12.77 -7.87
C GLY A 104 5.98 -12.40 -8.15
N ALA A 105 5.33 -13.08 -9.09
CA ALA A 105 3.93 -12.85 -9.42
C ALA A 105 3.29 -14.02 -10.18
N ARG A 106 1.96 -14.03 -10.24
CA ARG A 106 1.13 -14.93 -11.04
C ARG A 106 0.20 -14.15 -11.94
N LEU A 107 0.14 -14.49 -13.23
CA LEU A 107 -0.85 -13.93 -14.14
C LEU A 107 -2.24 -14.44 -13.77
N VAL A 108 -3.16 -13.51 -13.54
CA VAL A 108 -4.56 -13.78 -13.14
C VAL A 108 -5.50 -13.59 -14.30
N LYS A 109 -5.37 -12.46 -15.01
CA LYS A 109 -6.23 -12.10 -16.15
C LYS A 109 -5.42 -11.41 -17.23
N LEU A 110 -5.85 -11.59 -18.47
CA LEU A 110 -5.34 -10.85 -19.63
C LEU A 110 -6.53 -10.22 -20.36
N LEU A 111 -6.58 -8.90 -20.42
CA LEU A 111 -7.70 -8.14 -20.95
C LEU A 111 -7.24 -7.24 -22.09
N LYS A 112 -8.13 -7.00 -23.06
CA LYS A 112 -7.89 -6.08 -24.19
C LYS A 112 -8.65 -4.77 -23.94
N SER A 113 -7.91 -3.67 -23.78
CA SER A 113 -8.42 -2.31 -23.57
C SER A 113 -9.61 -2.24 -22.60
N PRO A 114 -9.51 -2.83 -21.39
CA PRO A 114 -10.63 -2.78 -20.44
C PRO A 114 -10.83 -1.36 -19.89
N THR A 115 -12.09 -1.03 -19.60
CA THR A 115 -12.46 0.19 -18.86
C THR A 115 -12.71 -0.07 -17.39
N HIS A 116 -12.79 -1.34 -17.00
CA HIS A 116 -13.05 -1.77 -15.62
C HIS A 116 -12.24 -3.03 -15.30
N ILE A 117 -11.86 -3.14 -14.05
CA ILE A 117 -11.26 -4.34 -13.46
C ILE A 117 -12.26 -4.91 -12.47
N SER A 118 -12.78 -6.11 -12.75
CA SER A 118 -13.68 -6.80 -11.84
C SER A 118 -12.90 -7.66 -10.86
N ILE A 119 -13.25 -7.58 -9.59
CA ILE A 119 -12.75 -8.43 -8.52
C ILE A 119 -13.72 -9.60 -8.36
N ASP A 120 -13.26 -10.81 -8.64
CA ASP A 120 -14.06 -12.04 -8.68
C ASP A 120 -13.27 -13.24 -8.16
N ALA A 121 -13.81 -14.44 -8.31
CA ALA A 121 -13.18 -15.70 -7.88
C ALA A 121 -11.73 -15.90 -8.36
N LYS A 122 -11.32 -15.26 -9.46
CA LYS A 122 -9.95 -15.35 -9.99
C LYS A 122 -8.98 -14.36 -9.36
N THR A 123 -9.47 -13.40 -8.60
CA THR A 123 -8.70 -12.35 -7.96
C THR A 123 -8.73 -12.46 -6.43
N PRO A 124 -8.12 -13.52 -5.84
CA PRO A 124 -8.09 -13.68 -4.38
C PRO A 124 -7.34 -12.52 -3.71
N PRO A 125 -7.49 -12.32 -2.38
CA PRO A 125 -6.82 -11.26 -1.66
C PRO A 125 -5.32 -11.20 -1.94
N GLY A 126 -4.77 -9.99 -2.00
CA GLY A 126 -3.35 -9.75 -2.28
C GLY A 126 -3.07 -8.41 -2.93
N GLN A 127 -1.81 -8.13 -3.11
CA GLN A 127 -1.33 -6.99 -3.90
C GLN A 127 -1.31 -7.34 -5.38
N TYR A 128 -1.75 -6.41 -6.21
CA TYR A 128 -1.83 -6.59 -7.65
C TYR A 128 -1.11 -5.49 -8.41
N LEU A 129 -0.58 -5.87 -9.57
CA LEU A 129 -0.09 -4.94 -10.58
C LEU A 129 -0.80 -5.22 -11.91
N ILE A 130 -1.43 -4.20 -12.48
CA ILE A 130 -1.93 -4.23 -13.86
C ILE A 130 -0.82 -3.74 -14.76
N LYS A 131 -0.22 -4.62 -15.55
CA LYS A 131 0.74 -4.25 -16.57
C LYS A 131 -0.01 -3.77 -17.80
N LEU A 132 0.06 -2.47 -18.05
CA LEU A 132 -0.48 -1.85 -19.26
C LEU A 132 0.60 -1.88 -20.34
N SER A 133 0.31 -2.44 -21.50
CA SER A 133 1.24 -2.50 -22.62
C SER A 133 0.54 -2.23 -23.95
N ASN A 134 1.27 -1.60 -24.86
CA ASN A 134 0.87 -1.45 -26.24
C ASN A 134 2.05 -1.81 -27.16
N ASN A 135 1.85 -1.83 -28.48
CA ASN A 135 2.89 -2.18 -29.44
C ASN A 135 4.02 -1.12 -29.55
N LEU A 136 3.94 -0.03 -28.81
CA LEU A 136 4.83 1.14 -28.91
C LEU A 136 5.93 1.18 -27.84
N ARG A 137 6.18 0.08 -27.13
CA ARG A 137 7.40 -0.19 -26.35
C ARG A 137 7.42 0.07 -24.86
N ALA A 138 6.60 0.91 -24.26
CA ALA A 138 6.74 1.14 -22.81
C ALA A 138 5.50 0.64 -22.06
N ALA A 139 5.67 -0.47 -21.37
CA ALA A 139 4.71 -0.90 -20.40
C ALA A 139 4.84 -0.09 -19.09
N THR A 140 3.73 0.14 -18.42
CA THR A 140 3.69 0.70 -17.06
C THR A 140 2.79 -0.14 -16.18
N PHE A 141 2.84 0.08 -14.87
CA PHE A 141 1.97 -0.58 -13.93
C PHE A 141 0.89 0.36 -13.38
N VAL A 142 -0.23 -0.26 -13.01
CA VAL A 142 -1.23 0.35 -12.13
C VAL A 142 -1.38 -0.58 -10.93
N PRO A 143 -0.97 -0.18 -9.73
CA PRO A 143 -1.12 -0.99 -8.53
C PRO A 143 -2.54 -0.93 -7.99
N PHE A 144 -3.02 -2.02 -7.43
CA PHE A 144 -4.22 -2.08 -6.60
C PHE A 144 -4.15 -3.26 -5.65
N LEU A 145 -5.02 -3.26 -4.66
CA LEU A 145 -5.05 -4.27 -3.63
C LEU A 145 -6.43 -4.91 -3.58
N VAL A 146 -6.48 -6.22 -3.34
CA VAL A 146 -7.71 -6.93 -3.03
C VAL A 146 -7.64 -7.39 -1.59
N TYR A 147 -8.59 -6.92 -0.77
CA TYR A 147 -8.68 -7.33 0.63
C TYR A 147 -9.73 -8.42 0.82
N GLY A 148 -9.46 -9.29 1.80
CA GLY A 148 -10.37 -10.32 2.27
C GLY A 148 -10.88 -10.01 3.67
N ASP A 149 -11.65 -10.93 4.24
CA ASP A 149 -12.24 -10.79 5.57
C ASP A 149 -11.97 -12.02 6.46
N ALA A 150 -10.93 -12.79 6.19
CA ALA A 150 -10.58 -13.95 7.02
C ALA A 150 -9.67 -13.56 8.20
N PRO A 151 -9.65 -14.35 9.28
CA PRO A 151 -8.61 -14.26 10.29
C PRO A 151 -7.22 -14.41 9.69
N SER A 152 -6.26 -13.64 10.18
CA SER A 152 -4.89 -13.61 9.66
C SER A 152 -3.85 -13.49 10.76
N GLU A 153 -2.66 -14.01 10.51
CA GLU A 153 -1.50 -13.84 11.39
C GLU A 153 -0.97 -12.41 11.31
N ALA A 154 -1.07 -11.81 10.13
CA ALA A 154 -0.62 -10.45 9.88
C ALA A 154 -1.53 -9.71 8.90
N THR A 155 -1.66 -8.40 9.09
CA THR A 155 -2.19 -7.47 8.08
C THR A 155 -1.04 -6.66 7.51
N PHE A 156 -0.80 -6.84 6.20
CA PHE A 156 0.18 -6.08 5.44
C PHE A 156 -0.46 -4.79 4.93
N ILE A 157 0.19 -3.66 5.20
CA ILE A 157 -0.30 -2.33 4.82
C ILE A 157 0.52 -1.81 3.65
N SER A 158 -0.16 -1.49 2.55
CA SER A 158 0.43 -0.74 1.44
C SER A 158 0.22 0.75 1.66
N SER A 159 1.31 1.51 1.68
CA SER A 159 1.35 2.92 2.07
C SER A 159 1.00 3.86 0.91
N VAL A 160 -0.19 3.69 0.32
CA VAL A 160 -0.61 4.41 -0.89
C VAL A 160 -0.73 5.92 -0.68
N LEU A 161 -0.98 6.38 0.56
CA LEU A 161 -0.97 7.79 0.92
C LEU A 161 0.43 8.38 0.74
N THR A 162 1.44 7.68 1.24
CA THR A 162 2.85 8.05 1.06
C THR A 162 3.25 7.99 -0.41
N TRP A 163 2.87 6.92 -1.13
CA TRP A 163 3.17 6.82 -2.55
C TRP A 163 2.63 8.01 -3.33
N GLN A 164 1.37 8.42 -3.05
CA GLN A 164 0.74 9.52 -3.78
C GLN A 164 1.31 10.88 -3.38
N THR A 165 1.75 11.04 -2.14
CA THR A 165 2.42 12.24 -1.66
C THR A 165 3.74 12.50 -2.39
N TYR A 166 4.50 11.44 -2.66
CA TYR A 166 5.76 11.51 -3.42
C TYR A 166 5.58 11.47 -4.94
N ASN A 167 4.41 11.09 -5.43
CA ASN A 167 4.16 10.91 -6.85
C ASN A 167 4.33 12.22 -7.61
N GLN A 168 5.28 12.27 -8.54
CA GLN A 168 5.60 13.43 -9.38
C GLN A 168 4.93 13.42 -10.75
N TRP A 169 3.97 12.52 -10.96
CA TRP A 169 3.24 12.51 -12.22
C TRP A 169 2.55 13.87 -12.46
N GLY A 170 2.68 14.41 -13.67
CA GLY A 170 2.22 15.76 -13.99
C GLY A 170 3.17 16.87 -13.55
N GLY A 171 4.37 16.54 -13.01
CA GLY A 171 5.43 17.49 -12.68
C GLY A 171 5.41 18.00 -11.23
N GLN A 172 4.43 17.64 -10.42
CA GLN A 172 4.32 18.10 -9.04
C GLN A 172 3.89 17.01 -8.07
N SER A 173 4.41 17.08 -6.85
CA SER A 173 3.98 16.27 -5.71
C SER A 173 3.74 17.17 -4.50
N LEU A 174 3.24 16.61 -3.39
CA LEU A 174 3.25 17.35 -2.11
C LEU A 174 4.67 17.55 -1.58
N TYR A 175 5.66 16.81 -2.10
CA TYR A 175 7.03 16.86 -1.63
C TYR A 175 7.87 17.92 -2.35
N LYS A 176 7.71 18.06 -3.68
CA LYS A 176 8.45 19.05 -4.49
C LYS A 176 7.70 19.45 -5.76
N GLY A 177 7.98 20.65 -6.26
CA GLY A 177 7.47 21.15 -7.52
C GLY A 177 8.20 20.62 -8.75
N ALA A 178 7.83 21.12 -9.93
CA ALA A 178 8.40 20.74 -11.21
C ALA A 178 9.88 21.12 -11.36
N ASP A 179 10.31 22.15 -10.64
CA ASP A 179 11.69 22.63 -10.54
C ASP A 179 12.54 21.82 -9.54
N GLY A 180 11.93 20.82 -8.87
CA GLY A 180 12.56 20.02 -7.85
C GLY A 180 12.66 20.67 -6.47
N VAL A 181 12.12 21.90 -6.33
CA VAL A 181 12.17 22.69 -5.10
C VAL A 181 10.97 22.37 -4.22
N ARG A 182 11.18 22.38 -2.91
CA ARG A 182 10.14 22.06 -1.92
C ARG A 182 9.10 23.17 -1.77
N GLU A 183 9.52 24.41 -1.92
CA GLU A 183 8.71 25.62 -1.78
C GLU A 183 7.65 25.73 -2.89
N THR A 184 7.93 25.13 -4.04
CA THR A 184 7.04 25.08 -5.20
C THR A 184 6.19 23.81 -5.27
N ALA A 185 6.25 22.96 -4.24
CA ALA A 185 5.43 21.75 -4.14
C ALA A 185 3.94 22.05 -4.23
N ALA A 186 3.18 21.10 -4.78
CA ALA A 186 1.72 21.18 -4.76
C ALA A 186 1.20 21.22 -3.33
N LYS A 187 0.15 21.98 -3.08
CA LYS A 187 -0.54 22.00 -1.78
C LYS A 187 -1.59 20.90 -1.67
N VAL A 188 -2.10 20.43 -2.79
CA VAL A 188 -3.09 19.35 -2.90
C VAL A 188 -2.71 18.48 -4.09
N VAL A 189 -2.80 17.15 -3.92
CA VAL A 189 -2.69 16.18 -4.99
C VAL A 189 -3.87 15.21 -4.94
N THR A 190 -4.12 14.48 -6.02
CA THR A 190 -5.24 13.56 -6.11
C THR A 190 -4.79 12.14 -6.41
N PHE A 191 -5.56 11.13 -5.99
CA PHE A 191 -5.42 9.75 -6.45
C PHE A 191 -5.87 9.56 -7.90
N ASP A 192 -6.60 10.51 -8.49
CA ASP A 192 -7.10 10.44 -9.87
C ASP A 192 -6.02 10.84 -10.88
N ARG A 193 -4.86 10.20 -10.76
CA ARG A 193 -3.72 10.36 -11.67
C ARG A 193 -2.83 9.11 -11.64
N PRO A 194 -2.14 8.78 -12.75
CA PRO A 194 -1.14 7.72 -12.74
C PRO A 194 -0.04 7.95 -11.71
N TYR A 195 0.62 6.88 -11.30
CA TYR A 195 1.89 6.99 -10.59
C TYR A 195 3.02 7.24 -11.58
N ASP A 196 4.04 7.95 -11.12
CA ASP A 196 5.25 8.24 -11.89
C ASP A 196 6.18 7.02 -12.01
N GLY A 197 7.39 7.22 -12.52
CA GLY A 197 8.37 6.16 -12.66
C GLY A 197 7.89 5.04 -13.59
N ASP A 198 7.78 3.85 -13.07
CA ASP A 198 7.22 2.69 -13.77
C ASP A 198 5.74 2.45 -13.45
N GLY A 199 5.12 3.34 -12.69
CA GLY A 199 3.73 3.26 -12.24
C GLY A 199 3.53 2.50 -10.92
N ALA A 200 4.55 1.82 -10.40
CA ALA A 200 4.50 1.08 -9.14
C ALA A 200 5.84 1.08 -8.38
N GLY A 201 6.72 2.05 -8.66
CA GLY A 201 8.08 2.08 -8.12
C GLY A 201 8.12 2.06 -6.59
N GLN A 202 7.21 2.75 -5.93
CA GLN A 202 7.11 2.76 -4.46
C GLN A 202 6.87 1.35 -3.91
N PHE A 203 5.85 0.64 -4.41
CA PHE A 203 5.59 -0.74 -4.03
C PHE A 203 6.78 -1.65 -4.36
N ARG A 204 7.24 -1.63 -5.60
CA ARG A 204 8.27 -2.55 -6.11
C ARG A 204 9.60 -2.41 -5.39
N TYR A 205 9.94 -1.19 -4.98
CA TYR A 205 11.20 -0.90 -4.32
C TYR A 205 11.11 -1.07 -2.80
N MET A 206 10.03 -0.57 -2.19
CA MET A 206 9.94 -0.46 -0.73
C MET A 206 9.18 -1.64 -0.08
N GLU A 207 8.15 -2.18 -0.72
CA GLU A 207 7.22 -3.10 -0.06
C GLU A 207 7.28 -4.53 -0.61
N GLN A 208 7.49 -4.71 -1.91
CA GLN A 208 7.49 -6.01 -2.56
C GLN A 208 8.47 -7.02 -1.95
N PRO A 209 9.71 -6.66 -1.57
CA PRO A 209 10.64 -7.62 -0.97
C PRO A 209 10.10 -8.25 0.32
N LEU A 210 9.52 -7.42 1.21
CA LEU A 210 8.94 -7.88 2.46
C LEU A 210 7.70 -8.73 2.21
N LEU A 211 6.77 -8.26 1.38
CA LEU A 211 5.57 -9.02 1.02
C LEU A 211 5.94 -10.39 0.45
N THR A 212 6.91 -10.45 -0.46
CA THR A 212 7.38 -11.71 -1.04
C THR A 212 7.96 -12.64 0.03
N MET A 213 8.69 -12.09 1.01
CA MET A 213 9.23 -12.87 2.13
C MET A 213 8.11 -13.43 3.01
N MET A 214 7.15 -12.59 3.41
CA MET A 214 6.00 -13.02 4.23
C MET A 214 5.21 -14.15 3.55
N GLU A 215 4.92 -14.02 2.26
CA GLU A 215 4.24 -15.07 1.49
C GLU A 215 5.12 -16.33 1.32
N LYS A 216 6.45 -16.18 1.20
CA LYS A 216 7.39 -17.30 1.10
C LYS A 216 7.39 -18.17 2.36
N ILE A 217 7.34 -17.56 3.53
CA ILE A 217 7.28 -18.30 4.80
C ILE A 217 5.88 -18.82 5.13
N GLY A 218 4.88 -18.47 4.31
CA GLY A 218 3.53 -19.05 4.38
C GLY A 218 2.62 -18.42 5.42
N LEU A 219 2.89 -17.19 5.86
CA LEU A 219 1.99 -16.48 6.77
C LEU A 219 0.64 -16.24 6.10
N ASP A 220 -0.44 -16.45 6.83
CA ASP A 220 -1.76 -16.02 6.41
C ASP A 220 -1.88 -14.50 6.60
N ILE A 221 -1.98 -13.80 5.48
CA ILE A 221 -1.90 -12.34 5.42
C ILE A 221 -3.23 -11.78 4.96
N ASN A 222 -3.73 -10.76 5.67
CA ASN A 222 -4.66 -9.79 5.12
C ASN A 222 -3.88 -8.63 4.47
N TYR A 223 -4.47 -8.05 3.43
CA TYR A 223 -3.87 -6.97 2.67
C TYR A 223 -4.81 -5.77 2.74
N VAL A 224 -4.29 -4.62 3.15
CA VAL A 224 -5.04 -3.36 3.18
C VAL A 224 -4.16 -2.22 2.69
N THR A 225 -4.78 -1.14 2.23
CA THR A 225 -4.07 0.13 2.09
C THR A 225 -4.26 0.96 3.36
N ASP A 226 -3.46 1.98 3.51
CA ASP A 226 -3.62 2.97 4.57
C ASP A 226 -4.96 3.72 4.49
N LEU A 227 -5.64 3.75 3.33
CA LEU A 227 -6.98 4.33 3.18
C LEU A 227 -8.06 3.51 3.90
N GLU A 228 -7.95 2.18 3.93
CA GLU A 228 -8.85 1.33 4.74
C GLU A 228 -8.64 1.60 6.22
N ILE A 229 -7.40 1.83 6.67
CA ILE A 229 -7.13 2.18 8.07
C ILE A 229 -7.77 3.52 8.44
N HIS A 230 -7.77 4.48 7.51
CA HIS A 230 -8.44 5.77 7.72
C HIS A 230 -9.95 5.63 7.90
N SER A 231 -10.59 4.72 7.19
CA SER A 231 -12.06 4.66 7.03
C SER A 231 -12.74 3.50 7.74
N ASN A 232 -12.01 2.44 8.09
CA ASN A 232 -12.57 1.23 8.70
C ASN A 232 -11.99 0.97 10.09
N PRO A 233 -12.72 1.29 11.17
CA PRO A 233 -12.24 1.10 12.54
C PRO A 233 -12.04 -0.37 12.94
N THR A 234 -12.60 -1.33 12.19
CA THR A 234 -12.53 -2.76 12.49
C THR A 234 -11.46 -3.51 11.70
N VAL A 235 -10.67 -2.80 10.88
CA VAL A 235 -9.72 -3.39 9.94
C VAL A 235 -8.70 -4.34 10.59
N PHE A 236 -8.40 -4.16 11.87
CA PHE A 236 -7.44 -4.99 12.61
C PHE A 236 -8.07 -6.03 13.54
N GLU A 237 -9.41 -6.15 13.61
CA GLU A 237 -10.05 -7.06 14.57
C GLU A 237 -9.62 -8.51 14.38
N LYS A 238 -9.43 -8.94 13.14
CA LYS A 238 -9.14 -10.34 12.77
C LYS A 238 -7.65 -10.63 12.56
N THR A 239 -6.76 -9.72 12.95
CA THR A 239 -5.32 -9.91 12.80
C THR A 239 -4.58 -9.86 14.12
N GLN A 240 -3.43 -10.54 14.21
CA GLN A 240 -2.55 -10.52 15.37
C GLN A 240 -1.46 -9.46 15.24
N SER A 241 -0.95 -9.24 14.04
CA SER A 241 0.17 -8.35 13.78
C SER A 241 -0.16 -7.35 12.66
N ILE A 242 0.28 -6.12 12.84
CA ILE A 242 0.18 -5.02 11.87
C ILE A 242 1.57 -4.83 11.27
N VAL A 243 1.70 -4.93 9.95
CA VAL A 243 2.99 -4.88 9.25
C VAL A 243 3.01 -3.73 8.26
N LEU A 244 3.91 -2.79 8.50
CA LEU A 244 4.20 -1.66 7.62
C LEU A 244 5.37 -2.04 6.71
N GLY A 245 5.13 -2.13 5.43
CA GLY A 245 6.00 -2.81 4.47
C GLY A 245 7.14 -1.98 3.88
N GLY A 246 7.42 -0.80 4.37
CA GLY A 246 8.46 0.05 3.78
C GLY A 246 8.29 1.50 4.18
N HIS A 247 8.33 2.42 3.21
CA HIS A 247 8.23 3.84 3.46
C HIS A 247 6.77 4.25 3.76
N SER A 248 6.43 4.42 5.04
CA SER A 248 5.07 4.76 5.52
C SER A 248 5.10 6.07 6.32
N GLU A 249 5.44 7.16 5.64
CA GLU A 249 5.73 8.47 6.26
C GLU A 249 4.46 9.28 6.56
N TYR A 250 3.48 9.27 5.64
CA TYR A 250 2.33 10.16 5.68
C TYR A 250 1.09 9.43 6.17
N TRP A 251 0.56 9.87 7.30
CA TRP A 251 -0.62 9.27 7.93
C TRP A 251 -1.67 10.33 8.22
N THR A 252 -2.94 9.95 8.24
CA THR A 252 -3.99 10.79 8.82
C THR A 252 -4.05 10.60 10.34
N ILE A 253 -4.66 11.55 11.05
CA ILE A 253 -4.89 11.42 12.49
C ILE A 253 -5.67 10.14 12.81
N ALA A 254 -6.73 9.85 12.03
CA ALA A 254 -7.55 8.64 12.23
C ALA A 254 -6.73 7.34 12.09
N MET A 255 -5.81 7.26 11.11
CA MET A 255 -4.90 6.11 10.96
C MET A 255 -4.02 5.95 12.20
N ARG A 256 -3.42 7.04 12.67
CA ARG A 256 -2.55 7.02 13.83
C ARG A 256 -3.31 6.58 15.08
N ASP A 257 -4.49 7.13 15.31
CA ASP A 257 -5.35 6.78 16.45
C ASP A 257 -5.74 5.30 16.43
N LEU A 258 -6.11 4.77 15.25
CA LEU A 258 -6.51 3.37 15.13
C LEU A 258 -5.34 2.41 15.38
N ILE A 259 -4.16 2.70 14.87
CA ILE A 259 -2.97 1.86 15.09
C ILE A 259 -2.52 1.94 16.57
N GLU A 260 -2.49 3.12 17.19
CA GLU A 260 -2.18 3.26 18.62
C GLU A 260 -3.15 2.48 19.49
N ASN A 261 -4.46 2.56 19.19
CA ASN A 261 -5.48 1.79 19.89
C ASN A 261 -5.29 0.27 19.72
N ALA A 262 -4.97 -0.19 18.52
CA ALA A 262 -4.71 -1.60 18.25
C ALA A 262 -3.50 -2.12 19.04
N VAL A 263 -2.42 -1.34 19.08
CA VAL A 263 -1.22 -1.66 19.88
C VAL A 263 -1.53 -1.67 21.36
N ALA A 264 -2.28 -0.69 21.87
CA ALA A 264 -2.73 -0.65 23.26
C ALA A 264 -3.62 -1.86 23.65
N GLN A 265 -4.31 -2.46 22.67
CA GLN A 265 -5.09 -3.69 22.83
C GLN A 265 -4.24 -4.97 22.67
N GLY A 266 -2.93 -4.85 22.57
CA GLY A 266 -1.99 -5.98 22.53
C GLY A 266 -1.70 -6.54 21.14
N LYS A 267 -2.01 -5.82 20.07
CA LYS A 267 -1.57 -6.21 18.73
C LYS A 267 -0.11 -5.82 18.51
N ASN A 268 0.62 -6.66 17.78
CA ASN A 268 2.00 -6.36 17.40
C ASN A 268 2.03 -5.33 16.28
N LEU A 269 2.93 -4.35 16.37
CA LEU A 269 3.25 -3.43 15.29
C LEU A 269 4.68 -3.67 14.81
N ILE A 270 4.84 -3.92 13.53
CA ILE A 270 6.13 -4.19 12.89
C ILE A 270 6.33 -3.19 11.76
N ALA A 271 7.33 -2.33 11.89
CA ALA A 271 7.70 -1.35 10.87
C ALA A 271 9.09 -1.67 10.31
N PHE A 272 9.17 -1.87 8.98
CA PHE A 272 10.40 -2.20 8.26
C PHE A 272 11.04 -1.01 7.55
N GLY A 273 10.63 0.19 7.85
CA GLY A 273 11.18 1.43 7.28
C GLY A 273 11.43 2.47 8.33
N GLY A 274 12.44 3.31 8.11
CA GLY A 274 12.61 4.56 8.85
C GLY A 274 11.58 5.62 8.43
N ASN A 275 11.51 6.70 9.19
CA ASN A 275 10.62 7.83 8.92
C ASN A 275 9.11 7.43 8.87
N THR A 276 8.75 6.42 9.65
CA THR A 276 7.37 5.92 9.71
C THR A 276 6.51 6.85 10.56
N ALA A 277 5.28 7.14 10.12
CA ALA A 277 4.31 7.98 10.82
C ALA A 277 4.85 9.40 11.18
N TYR A 278 5.67 9.97 10.29
CA TYR A 278 6.32 11.26 10.52
C TYR A 278 5.38 12.45 10.30
N ALA A 279 4.60 12.44 9.23
CA ALA A 279 3.83 13.60 8.80
C ALA A 279 2.32 13.33 8.74
N ILE A 280 1.56 14.33 9.17
CA ILE A 280 0.11 14.33 9.08
C ILE A 280 -0.29 14.72 7.67
N SER A 281 -1.13 13.91 7.05
CA SER A 281 -1.87 14.24 5.83
C SER A 281 -3.37 14.29 6.09
N GLU A 282 -4.04 15.10 5.31
CA GLU A 282 -5.49 15.24 5.31
C GLU A 282 -6.05 14.60 4.03
N LEU A 283 -7.15 13.88 4.18
CA LEU A 283 -7.91 13.32 3.08
C LEU A 283 -9.24 14.06 2.91
N ASN A 284 -9.51 14.49 1.69
CA ASN A 284 -10.81 15.03 1.28
C ASN A 284 -11.25 14.31 0.00
N GLY A 285 -12.08 13.28 0.15
CA GLY A 285 -12.41 12.36 -0.93
C GLY A 285 -11.13 11.70 -1.47
N ARG A 286 -10.82 11.93 -2.73
CA ARG A 286 -9.60 11.40 -3.37
C ARG A 286 -8.45 12.39 -3.44
N ASN A 287 -8.52 13.48 -2.67
CA ASN A 287 -7.46 14.48 -2.60
C ASN A 287 -6.69 14.37 -1.28
N ILE A 288 -5.39 14.60 -1.36
CA ILE A 288 -4.47 14.62 -0.24
C ILE A 288 -3.89 16.02 -0.11
N SER A 289 -3.82 16.51 1.13
CA SER A 289 -3.13 17.75 1.50
C SER A 289 -2.40 17.58 2.83
N GLY A 290 -1.65 18.59 3.23
CA GLY A 290 -0.96 18.62 4.51
C GLY A 290 0.36 17.85 4.54
N ARG A 291 1.28 18.37 5.37
CA ARG A 291 2.61 17.81 5.67
C ARG A 291 3.10 18.29 7.01
N THR A 292 2.25 18.36 8.00
CA THR A 292 2.63 18.79 9.34
C THR A 292 3.29 17.64 10.08
N PRO A 293 4.51 17.78 10.59
CA PRO A 293 5.13 16.74 11.42
C PRO A 293 4.26 16.42 12.64
N TYR A 294 4.10 15.15 12.97
CA TYR A 294 3.41 14.75 14.21
C TYR A 294 4.06 15.32 15.47
N ARG A 295 5.36 15.64 15.41
CA ARG A 295 6.12 16.29 16.50
C ARG A 295 5.57 17.67 16.82
N ASP A 296 5.06 18.39 15.83
CA ASP A 296 4.52 19.76 16.01
C ASP A 296 3.23 19.79 16.83
N ILE A 297 2.53 18.65 16.91
CA ILE A 297 1.35 18.46 17.75
C ILE A 297 1.65 17.61 19.00
N GLN A 298 2.92 17.52 19.39
CA GLN A 298 3.39 16.76 20.56
C GLN A 298 3.06 15.26 20.53
N ARG A 299 2.97 14.67 19.34
CA ARG A 299 2.78 13.22 19.12
C ARG A 299 3.92 12.64 18.25
N PRO A 300 5.21 12.72 18.70
CA PRO A 300 6.31 12.20 17.92
C PRO A 300 6.15 10.71 17.61
N GLU A 301 6.81 10.23 16.58
CA GLU A 301 6.79 8.83 16.15
C GLU A 301 7.23 7.89 17.26
N SER A 302 8.18 8.36 18.10
CA SER A 302 8.75 7.60 19.22
C SER A 302 7.72 7.20 20.28
N MET A 303 6.59 7.88 20.39
CA MET A 303 5.51 7.46 21.30
C MET A 303 4.84 6.16 20.85
N LEU A 304 4.89 5.84 19.56
CA LEU A 304 4.34 4.60 19.01
C LEU A 304 5.43 3.57 18.71
N LEU A 305 6.55 4.01 18.14
CA LEU A 305 7.57 3.14 17.57
C LEU A 305 8.79 2.92 18.49
N GLY A 306 8.93 3.72 19.57
CA GLY A 306 10.12 3.73 20.39
C GLY A 306 11.34 4.38 19.71
N SER A 307 11.22 4.76 18.45
CA SER A 307 12.23 5.44 17.64
C SER A 307 11.62 6.58 16.85
N GLN A 308 12.44 7.49 16.37
CA GLN A 308 11.99 8.57 15.50
C GLN A 308 13.02 8.88 14.43
N TYR A 309 12.56 9.43 13.32
CA TYR A 309 13.39 9.79 12.19
C TYR A 309 14.56 10.70 12.56
N PHE A 310 15.74 10.31 12.10
CA PHE A 310 16.99 11.02 12.41
C PHE A 310 17.67 11.56 11.15
N ALA A 311 17.89 10.74 10.13
CA ALA A 311 18.67 11.15 8.97
C ALA A 311 18.43 10.32 7.71
N LEU A 312 18.80 10.90 6.56
CA LEU A 312 18.85 10.26 5.26
C LEU A 312 20.21 9.62 5.00
N GLY A 313 20.21 8.50 4.27
CA GLY A 313 21.40 7.96 3.61
C GLY A 313 22.46 7.39 4.55
N ILE A 314 22.08 6.98 5.76
CA ILE A 314 23.01 6.33 6.67
C ILE A 314 23.32 4.92 6.17
N LYS A 315 24.56 4.72 5.73
CA LYS A 315 25.13 3.40 5.44
C LYS A 315 25.92 2.96 6.64
N LYS A 316 25.43 2.03 7.41
CA LYS A 316 26.15 1.42 8.51
C LYS A 316 25.96 -0.09 8.48
N ASP A 317 26.99 -0.80 8.91
CA ASP A 317 26.87 -2.21 9.21
C ASP A 317 26.04 -2.36 10.49
N LEU A 318 25.17 -3.37 10.52
CA LEU A 318 24.40 -3.70 11.70
C LEU A 318 25.26 -4.65 12.55
N ILE A 319 25.50 -4.28 13.79
CA ILE A 319 26.25 -5.08 14.74
C ILE A 319 25.27 -5.79 15.67
N SER A 320 25.36 -7.11 15.72
CA SER A 320 24.53 -7.92 16.61
C SER A 320 24.92 -7.70 18.06
N ASN A 321 23.94 -7.42 18.90
CA ASN A 321 24.10 -7.35 20.36
C ASN A 321 23.70 -8.65 21.07
N ASN A 322 23.60 -9.74 20.33
CA ASN A 322 23.18 -11.07 20.80
C ASN A 322 21.75 -11.09 21.40
N LEU A 323 20.92 -10.12 21.05
CA LEU A 323 19.52 -10.08 21.40
C LEU A 323 18.63 -10.49 20.20
N TRP A 324 17.40 -10.85 20.49
CA TRP A 324 16.41 -11.09 19.41
C TRP A 324 16.26 -9.82 18.55
N PRO A 325 16.17 -9.94 17.21
CA PRO A 325 16.13 -11.18 16.42
C PRO A 325 17.52 -11.74 16.01
N PHE A 326 18.60 -11.16 16.50
CA PHE A 326 19.97 -11.45 16.05
C PHE A 326 20.75 -12.41 16.96
N ALA A 327 20.11 -12.92 18.00
CA ALA A 327 20.75 -13.80 19.01
C ALA A 327 21.46 -15.02 18.41
N THR A 328 20.97 -15.56 17.28
CA THR A 328 21.58 -16.71 16.61
C THR A 328 22.85 -16.37 15.82
N LEU A 329 23.14 -15.10 15.59
CA LEU A 329 24.30 -14.65 14.85
C LEU A 329 25.55 -14.53 15.72
N GLY A 330 25.39 -14.54 17.05
CA GLY A 330 26.47 -14.33 18.02
C GLY A 330 26.72 -12.84 18.32
N GLN A 331 27.41 -12.64 19.47
CA GLN A 331 27.83 -11.30 19.90
C GLN A 331 28.77 -10.68 18.86
N ASP A 332 28.58 -9.40 18.57
CA ASP A 332 29.39 -8.59 17.65
C ASP A 332 29.44 -9.10 16.19
N ALA A 333 28.57 -10.04 15.81
CA ALA A 333 28.42 -10.43 14.41
C ALA A 333 28.01 -9.22 13.56
N VAL A 334 28.73 -8.99 12.46
CA VAL A 334 28.52 -7.86 11.57
C VAL A 334 27.70 -8.29 10.36
N ILE A 335 26.50 -7.73 10.21
CA ILE A 335 25.69 -7.88 9.02
C ILE A 335 26.00 -6.69 8.11
N LYS A 336 26.76 -6.96 7.04
CA LYS A 336 27.18 -5.92 6.10
C LYS A 336 26.09 -5.59 5.10
N GLY A 337 26.00 -4.33 4.73
CA GLY A 337 25.16 -3.90 3.64
C GLY A 337 23.68 -3.78 3.98
N ILE A 338 23.30 -3.72 5.25
CA ILE A 338 21.96 -3.35 5.67
C ILE A 338 21.91 -1.83 5.76
N TYR A 339 21.07 -1.25 4.93
CA TYR A 339 21.01 0.20 4.81
C TYR A 339 19.58 0.66 4.89
N GLY A 340 19.33 1.61 5.81
CA GLY A 340 18.17 2.46 5.69
C GLY A 340 18.43 3.53 4.64
N TYR A 341 17.54 3.70 3.68
CA TYR A 341 17.44 4.93 2.92
C TYR A 341 17.19 6.10 3.88
N GLU A 342 16.36 5.86 4.86
CA GLU A 342 16.08 6.68 6.02
C GLU A 342 16.39 5.90 7.29
N ALA A 343 16.83 6.58 8.32
CA ALA A 343 17.19 5.97 9.59
C ALA A 343 16.54 6.67 10.76
N ASP A 344 16.02 5.86 11.66
CA ASP A 344 15.47 6.29 12.93
C ASP A 344 16.51 6.11 14.04
N THR A 345 16.37 6.86 15.12
CA THR A 345 17.16 6.70 16.35
C THR A 345 16.23 6.44 17.54
N ALA A 346 16.65 5.55 18.42
CA ALA A 346 15.99 5.36 19.70
C ALA A 346 16.19 6.61 20.56
N LEU A 347 15.13 7.08 21.20
CA LEU A 347 15.17 8.19 22.15
C LEU A 347 15.08 7.65 23.57
N GLY A 348 16.15 7.85 24.34
CA GLY A 348 16.21 7.49 25.74
C GLY A 348 16.40 6.00 26.02
N THR A 349 16.31 5.61 27.29
CA THR A 349 16.22 4.22 27.70
C THR A 349 14.92 3.63 27.19
N ILE A 350 15.00 2.72 26.24
CA ILE A 350 13.87 1.93 25.81
C ILE A 350 13.42 1.15 27.05
N GLY A 351 12.27 1.52 27.61
CA GLY A 351 11.61 0.66 28.57
C GLY A 351 11.26 -0.66 27.90
N PRO A 352 11.11 -1.76 28.66
CA PRO A 352 10.67 -3.02 28.08
C PRO A 352 9.31 -2.80 27.42
N GLY A 353 9.29 -2.83 26.07
CA GLY A 353 8.07 -2.86 25.28
C GLY A 353 7.54 -4.27 25.20
#